data_125e700dd201abd0bb8fd9ef2e204594
#
_entry.id   125e700dd201abd0bb8fd9ef2e204594
#
_cell.length_a   1.000
_cell.length_b   1.000
_cell.length_c   1.000
_cell.angle_alpha   90.00
_cell.angle_beta   90.00
_cell.angle_gamma   90.00
#
_symmetry.space_group_name_H-M   'P 1'
#
loop_
_entity.id
_entity.type
_entity.pdbx_description
1 polymer ?
#
loop_
_entity_poly.entity_id
_entity_poly.type
_entity_poly.pdbx_seq_one_letter_code
_entity_poly.pdbx_strand_id
1 'polypeptide(L)'
;MTRRIRSIVACAAAVMTLAQPISARQAFDPARGRSGLIAPATQVMVLGVSHLDNAPKAFDPAWLEPVMCRLRTYAPDVILTEAMSGEQLAGIDAYKAVRGDAGKWAGPTLAIAGDAQAALGITGPDAMAQANALMTGSTPTAADRRRLAALFLAAGEPFSAATQWLQLDPAERLARDGITETMKTKVERFGIGRGEIVSMAVALAVRLGLPRVYGAGDHLSDVVLPDNAAFGAAVRASPEIIAQLDKATPSLLFFGSKALALDAPDRVMPVFRTLNSPAFGKADAQAQWLSLQQSPKLGALGRQRVAAWEAQNLRMATVVREVTAPIPSGKALLIVGAAHKAFIEAYLRMMTDITIVSVPAMLDSRPTGC
;
A
#
# COMPACT_ATOMS: atom_id res chain seq x y z
N MET A 1 90.59 46.83 5.80
CA MET A 1 89.93 45.59 5.24
C MET A 1 88.59 45.48 5.86
N THR A 2 87.58 46.02 5.20
CA THR A 2 86.20 46.10 5.71
C THR A 2 85.27 45.26 4.85
N ARG A 3 84.78 44.16 5.38
CA ARG A 3 83.79 43.31 4.76
C ARG A 3 82.38 43.84 5.09
N ARG A 4 81.65 44.26 4.08
CA ARG A 4 80.21 44.61 4.16
C ARG A 4 79.39 43.31 4.13
N ILE A 5 78.56 43.17 5.16
CA ILE A 5 77.53 42.13 5.24
C ILE A 5 76.29 42.76 4.61
N ARG A 6 75.80 42.10 3.52
CA ARG A 6 74.51 42.46 2.90
C ARG A 6 73.43 41.59 3.57
N SER A 7 72.51 42.25 4.25
CA SER A 7 71.30 41.65 4.77
C SER A 7 70.31 41.40 3.62
N ILE A 8 69.92 40.17 3.42
CA ILE A 8 68.86 39.74 2.52
C ILE A 8 67.56 39.74 3.35
N VAL A 9 66.65 40.66 3.09
CA VAL A 9 65.31 40.68 3.64
C VAL A 9 64.46 39.73 2.73
N ALA A 10 64.13 38.58 3.26
CA ALA A 10 63.19 37.66 2.57
C ALA A 10 61.75 38.10 2.89
N CYS A 11 61.05 38.68 1.91
CA CYS A 11 59.60 38.86 1.96
C CYS A 11 58.90 37.52 1.85
N ALA A 12 58.38 37.00 2.94
CA ALA A 12 57.44 35.88 2.92
C ALA A 12 56.06 36.41 2.51
N ALA A 13 55.71 36.27 1.25
CA ALA A 13 54.34 36.46 0.77
C ALA A 13 53.44 35.32 1.30
N ALA A 14 52.62 35.59 2.30
CA ALA A 14 51.59 34.69 2.75
C ALA A 14 50.49 34.61 1.66
N VAL A 15 50.51 33.53 0.91
CA VAL A 15 49.40 33.16 0.02
C VAL A 15 48.23 32.71 0.92
N MET A 16 47.35 33.62 1.28
CA MET A 16 46.02 33.25 1.81
C MET A 16 45.25 32.63 0.66
N THR A 17 45.28 31.29 0.54
CA THR A 17 44.28 30.56 -0.20
C THR A 17 42.94 30.77 0.51
N LEU A 18 42.13 31.65 -0.03
CA LEU A 18 40.68 31.70 0.28
C LEU A 18 40.10 30.38 -0.13
N ALA A 19 39.98 29.43 0.83
CA ALA A 19 39.17 28.24 0.67
C ALA A 19 37.74 28.75 0.43
N GLN A 20 37.35 28.84 -0.84
CA GLN A 20 35.94 29.03 -1.16
C GLN A 20 35.17 27.88 -0.48
N PRO A 21 34.08 28.16 0.25
CA PRO A 21 33.26 27.11 0.77
C PRO A 21 32.85 26.28 -0.44
N ILE A 22 33.22 24.97 -0.44
CA ILE A 22 32.69 24.01 -1.37
C ILE A 22 31.19 24.08 -1.14
N SER A 23 30.49 24.81 -2.03
CA SER A 23 29.05 24.81 -2.05
C SER A 23 28.66 23.35 -2.07
N ALA A 24 28.13 22.86 -0.96
CA ALA A 24 27.67 21.48 -0.87
C ALA A 24 26.77 21.28 -2.07
N ARG A 25 27.22 20.54 -3.08
CA ARG A 25 26.42 20.25 -4.26
C ARG A 25 25.13 19.69 -3.72
N GLN A 26 24.07 20.48 -3.85
CA GLN A 26 22.77 20.13 -3.30
C GLN A 26 22.41 18.77 -3.89
N ALA A 27 22.19 17.77 -3.03
CA ALA A 27 21.85 16.42 -3.46
C ALA A 27 20.68 16.47 -4.43
N PHE A 28 20.70 15.62 -5.42
CA PHE A 28 19.59 15.48 -6.37
C PHE A 28 18.30 15.17 -5.59
N ASP A 29 17.30 16.01 -5.77
CA ASP A 29 15.96 15.85 -5.18
C ASP A 29 14.94 15.81 -6.32
N PRO A 30 14.36 14.64 -6.63
CA PRO A 30 13.38 14.51 -7.71
C PRO A 30 12.16 15.43 -7.52
N ALA A 31 11.74 15.68 -6.28
CA ALA A 31 10.59 16.53 -5.98
C ALA A 31 10.75 17.97 -6.44
N ARG A 32 11.97 18.45 -6.69
CA ARG A 32 12.24 19.78 -7.25
C ARG A 32 11.78 19.96 -8.68
N GLY A 33 11.59 18.86 -9.42
CA GLY A 33 11.05 18.89 -10.76
C GLY A 33 9.59 19.31 -10.85
N ARG A 34 8.88 19.41 -9.72
CA ARG A 34 7.43 19.74 -9.69
C ARG A 34 7.09 21.09 -10.30
N SER A 35 7.96 22.07 -10.19
CA SER A 35 7.73 23.40 -10.76
C SER A 35 7.68 23.42 -12.30
N GLY A 36 8.19 22.37 -12.95
CA GLY A 36 8.20 22.22 -14.41
C GLY A 36 7.11 21.33 -14.97
N LEU A 37 6.18 20.86 -14.14
CA LEU A 37 5.10 20.00 -14.61
C LEU A 37 4.15 20.78 -15.54
N ILE A 38 3.79 20.15 -16.66
CA ILE A 38 2.83 20.72 -17.63
C ILE A 38 1.37 20.51 -17.21
N ALA A 39 1.14 19.64 -16.21
CA ALA A 39 -0.16 19.35 -15.63
C ALA A 39 -0.03 19.29 -14.10
N PRO A 40 -1.11 19.49 -13.33
CA PRO A 40 -1.09 19.30 -11.89
C PRO A 40 -0.62 17.91 -11.51
N ALA A 41 0.09 17.80 -10.37
CA ALA A 41 0.53 16.51 -9.86
C ALA A 41 -0.66 15.62 -9.50
N THR A 42 -0.52 14.32 -9.70
CA THR A 42 -1.49 13.31 -9.28
C THR A 42 -1.61 13.29 -7.75
N GLN A 43 -2.83 13.32 -7.26
CA GLN A 43 -3.13 13.31 -5.84
C GLN A 43 -3.22 11.87 -5.33
N VAL A 44 -2.45 11.51 -4.31
CA VAL A 44 -2.50 10.19 -3.70
C VAL A 44 -2.87 10.32 -2.22
N MET A 45 -3.93 9.65 -1.82
CA MET A 45 -4.32 9.48 -0.43
C MET A 45 -3.94 8.08 0.04
N VAL A 46 -3.15 7.97 1.13
CA VAL A 46 -2.82 6.71 1.77
C VAL A 46 -3.61 6.61 3.07
N LEU A 47 -4.63 5.77 3.08
CA LEU A 47 -5.51 5.54 4.23
C LEU A 47 -5.02 4.34 5.03
N GLY A 48 -4.60 4.59 6.26
CA GLY A 48 -4.23 3.53 7.21
C GLY A 48 -5.45 2.93 7.91
N VAL A 49 -5.50 1.61 7.98
CA VAL A 49 -6.55 0.83 8.66
C VAL A 49 -5.96 -0.17 9.66
N SER A 50 -6.80 -0.77 10.50
CA SER A 50 -6.38 -1.75 11.53
C SER A 50 -6.56 -3.20 11.10
N HIS A 51 -6.64 -3.51 9.82
CA HIS A 51 -7.04 -4.81 9.27
C HIS A 51 -8.41 -5.25 9.84
N LEU A 52 -9.47 -4.79 9.18
CA LEU A 52 -10.85 -4.91 9.68
C LEU A 52 -11.34 -6.35 9.83
N ASP A 53 -10.68 -7.33 9.21
CA ASP A 53 -10.94 -8.74 9.44
C ASP A 53 -10.69 -9.16 10.90
N ASN A 54 -9.78 -8.45 11.59
CA ASN A 54 -9.46 -8.65 12.99
C ASN A 54 -10.35 -7.81 13.94
N ALA A 55 -11.29 -7.05 13.43
CA ALA A 55 -12.20 -6.25 14.24
C ALA A 55 -13.07 -7.14 15.15
N PRO A 56 -13.52 -6.65 16.32
CA PRO A 56 -14.41 -7.39 17.23
C PRO A 56 -15.62 -7.98 16.51
N LYS A 57 -16.17 -9.09 17.02
CA LYS A 57 -17.33 -9.76 16.41
C LYS A 57 -18.54 -8.83 16.22
N ALA A 58 -18.69 -7.84 17.11
CA ALA A 58 -19.75 -6.85 17.05
C ALA A 58 -19.59 -5.83 15.92
N PHE A 59 -18.41 -5.71 15.33
CA PHE A 59 -18.16 -4.76 14.25
C PHE A 59 -19.07 -5.03 13.05
N ASP A 60 -19.79 -3.99 12.64
CA ASP A 60 -20.61 -3.98 11.44
C ASP A 60 -19.97 -3.02 10.40
N PRO A 61 -19.67 -3.48 9.17
CA PRO A 61 -19.17 -2.62 8.09
C PRO A 61 -20.04 -1.38 7.81
N ALA A 62 -21.34 -1.40 8.13
CA ALA A 62 -22.19 -0.23 8.01
C ALA A 62 -21.74 0.95 8.88
N TRP A 63 -21.03 0.70 9.97
CA TRP A 63 -20.46 1.74 10.83
C TRP A 63 -19.38 2.58 10.14
N LEU A 64 -18.80 2.07 9.05
CA LEU A 64 -17.79 2.78 8.25
C LEU A 64 -18.36 3.94 7.43
N GLU A 65 -19.70 4.10 7.34
CA GLU A 65 -20.32 5.10 6.47
C GLU A 65 -19.79 6.53 6.67
N PRO A 66 -19.48 7.01 7.89
CA PRO A 66 -18.85 8.33 8.05
C PRO A 66 -17.50 8.49 7.36
N VAL A 67 -16.70 7.43 7.27
CA VAL A 67 -15.44 7.42 6.53
C VAL A 67 -15.70 7.26 5.03
N MET A 68 -16.57 6.31 4.67
CA MET A 68 -16.93 6.00 3.28
C MET A 68 -17.53 7.20 2.55
N CYS A 69 -18.36 7.98 3.24
CA CYS A 69 -18.93 9.21 2.68
C CYS A 69 -17.84 10.24 2.33
N ARG A 70 -16.84 10.42 3.19
CA ARG A 70 -15.70 11.31 2.94
C ARG A 70 -14.82 10.81 1.80
N LEU A 71 -14.59 9.52 1.72
CA LEU A 71 -13.85 8.92 0.61
C LEU A 71 -14.61 9.07 -0.72
N ARG A 72 -15.94 8.92 -0.71
CA ARG A 72 -16.79 9.20 -1.88
C ARG A 72 -16.69 10.67 -2.30
N THR A 73 -16.63 11.61 -1.38
CA THR A 73 -16.43 13.04 -1.67
C THR A 73 -15.02 13.32 -2.23
N TYR A 74 -14.01 12.61 -1.76
CA TYR A 74 -12.68 12.66 -2.37
C TYR A 74 -12.70 12.20 -3.82
N ALA A 75 -13.56 11.23 -4.16
CA ALA A 75 -13.81 10.68 -5.48
C ALA A 75 -12.50 10.24 -6.18
N PRO A 76 -11.83 9.17 -5.70
CA PRO A 76 -10.65 8.66 -6.37
C PRO A 76 -10.99 8.08 -7.75
N ASP A 77 -10.11 8.27 -8.72
CA ASP A 77 -10.18 7.65 -10.06
C ASP A 77 -9.71 6.18 -10.02
N VAL A 78 -8.82 5.86 -9.08
CA VAL A 78 -8.31 4.50 -8.86
C VAL A 78 -8.22 4.18 -7.36
N ILE A 79 -8.49 2.92 -7.02
CA ILE A 79 -8.37 2.41 -5.65
C ILE A 79 -7.39 1.24 -5.64
N LEU A 80 -6.41 1.31 -4.72
CA LEU A 80 -5.44 0.26 -4.48
C LEU A 80 -5.60 -0.28 -3.05
N THR A 81 -5.21 -1.54 -2.85
CA THR A 81 -5.28 -2.21 -1.55
C THR A 81 -4.02 -3.03 -1.28
N GLU A 82 -3.92 -3.56 -0.08
CA GLU A 82 -2.85 -4.48 0.32
C GLU A 82 -3.06 -5.93 -0.21
N ALA A 83 -4.06 -6.17 -1.04
CA ALA A 83 -4.18 -7.43 -1.76
C ALA A 83 -3.00 -7.64 -2.70
N MET A 84 -2.61 -8.90 -2.91
CA MET A 84 -1.63 -9.24 -3.95
C MET A 84 -2.28 -9.20 -5.32
N SER A 85 -1.54 -8.71 -6.32
CA SER A 85 -1.97 -8.81 -7.72
C SER A 85 -1.81 -10.23 -8.27
N GLY A 86 -2.57 -10.57 -9.30
CA GLY A 86 -2.43 -11.85 -9.98
C GLY A 86 -1.05 -12.03 -10.61
N GLU A 87 -0.43 -10.95 -11.12
CA GLU A 87 0.94 -10.96 -11.63
C GLU A 87 1.95 -11.34 -10.55
N GLN A 88 1.83 -10.76 -9.35
CA GLN A 88 2.70 -11.07 -8.24
C GLN A 88 2.53 -12.53 -7.78
N LEU A 89 1.28 -13.02 -7.71
CA LEU A 89 0.99 -14.41 -7.38
C LEU A 89 1.62 -15.38 -8.38
N ALA A 90 1.47 -15.11 -9.68
CA ALA A 90 2.09 -15.89 -10.74
C ALA A 90 3.63 -15.86 -10.67
N GLY A 91 4.20 -14.70 -10.35
CA GLY A 91 5.64 -14.55 -10.15
C GLY A 91 6.17 -15.35 -8.96
N ILE A 92 5.46 -15.38 -7.84
CA ILE A 92 5.84 -16.20 -6.68
C ILE A 92 5.73 -17.69 -7.03
N ASP A 93 4.67 -18.11 -7.69
CA ASP A 93 4.47 -19.51 -8.07
C ASP A 93 5.54 -19.99 -9.07
N ALA A 94 5.87 -19.18 -10.07
CA ALA A 94 6.95 -19.49 -11.03
C ALA A 94 8.32 -19.65 -10.35
N TYR A 95 8.58 -18.95 -9.23
CA TYR A 95 9.79 -19.03 -8.45
C TYR A 95 9.61 -19.70 -7.08
N LYS A 96 8.66 -20.62 -6.97
CA LYS A 96 8.26 -21.30 -5.73
C LYS A 96 9.42 -21.89 -4.93
N ALA A 97 10.39 -22.48 -5.60
CA ALA A 97 11.57 -23.06 -4.95
C ALA A 97 12.41 -22.03 -4.16
N VAL A 98 12.35 -20.76 -4.54
CA VAL A 98 13.11 -19.66 -3.92
C VAL A 98 12.22 -18.77 -3.06
N ARG A 99 11.00 -18.49 -3.52
CA ARG A 99 10.06 -17.55 -2.90
C ARG A 99 9.10 -18.19 -1.89
N GLY A 100 8.97 -19.51 -1.93
CA GLY A 100 7.98 -20.23 -1.14
C GLY A 100 6.64 -20.34 -1.86
N ASP A 101 5.65 -20.87 -1.14
CA ASP A 101 4.34 -21.18 -1.67
C ASP A 101 3.38 -20.00 -1.54
N ALA A 102 2.95 -19.43 -2.67
CA ALA A 102 1.95 -18.36 -2.71
C ALA A 102 0.59 -18.78 -2.09
N GLY A 103 0.31 -20.08 -2.05
CA GLY A 103 -0.89 -20.63 -1.39
C GLY A 103 -1.00 -20.28 0.10
N LYS A 104 0.11 -19.95 0.77
CA LYS A 104 0.11 -19.52 2.17
C LYS A 104 -0.67 -18.22 2.38
N TRP A 105 -0.66 -17.33 1.39
CA TRP A 105 -1.30 -16.01 1.48
C TRP A 105 -2.57 -15.90 0.64
N ALA A 106 -2.62 -16.61 -0.48
CA ALA A 106 -3.65 -16.42 -1.50
C ALA A 106 -4.20 -17.73 -2.07
N GLY A 107 -4.22 -18.81 -1.30
CA GLY A 107 -4.72 -20.12 -1.74
C GLY A 107 -6.11 -20.08 -2.42
N PRO A 108 -7.12 -19.42 -1.84
CA PRO A 108 -8.44 -19.28 -2.48
C PRO A 108 -8.37 -18.52 -3.82
N THR A 109 -7.52 -17.51 -3.94
CA THR A 109 -7.33 -16.75 -5.19
C THR A 109 -6.67 -17.60 -6.27
N LEU A 110 -5.62 -18.35 -5.93
CA LEU A 110 -4.96 -19.25 -6.87
C LEU A 110 -5.89 -20.37 -7.35
N ALA A 111 -6.69 -20.96 -6.45
CA ALA A 111 -7.64 -22.00 -6.80
C ALA A 111 -8.69 -21.49 -7.80
N ILE A 112 -9.31 -20.32 -7.54
CA ILE A 112 -10.33 -19.80 -8.46
C ILE A 112 -9.71 -19.31 -9.77
N ALA A 113 -8.47 -18.80 -9.76
CA ALA A 113 -7.77 -18.41 -10.97
C ALA A 113 -7.53 -19.63 -11.87
N GLY A 114 -7.06 -20.76 -11.31
CA GLY A 114 -6.90 -22.01 -12.05
C GLY A 114 -8.21 -22.52 -12.63
N ASP A 115 -9.29 -22.54 -11.85
CA ASP A 115 -10.62 -22.95 -12.32
C ASP A 115 -11.11 -22.05 -13.48
N ALA A 116 -10.92 -20.74 -13.36
CA ALA A 116 -11.35 -19.78 -14.37
C ALA A 116 -10.49 -19.86 -15.65
N GLN A 117 -9.17 -20.03 -15.52
CA GLN A 117 -8.28 -20.27 -16.67
C GLN A 117 -8.66 -21.53 -17.42
N ALA A 118 -8.93 -22.62 -16.71
CA ALA A 118 -9.38 -23.88 -17.33
C ALA A 118 -10.73 -23.72 -18.05
N ALA A 119 -11.70 -23.04 -17.41
CA ALA A 119 -13.03 -22.82 -17.98
C ALA A 119 -13.01 -21.92 -19.21
N LEU A 120 -12.11 -20.92 -19.26
CA LEU A 120 -11.99 -19.97 -20.37
C LEU A 120 -10.99 -20.43 -21.45
N GLY A 121 -10.15 -21.44 -21.17
CA GLY A 121 -9.10 -21.89 -22.07
C GLY A 121 -7.99 -20.86 -22.31
N ILE A 122 -7.69 -20.01 -21.32
CA ILE A 122 -6.71 -18.90 -21.44
C ILE A 122 -5.79 -18.84 -20.22
N THR A 123 -4.62 -18.23 -20.40
CA THR A 123 -3.69 -17.96 -19.29
C THR A 123 -4.08 -16.73 -18.48
N GLY A 124 -3.54 -16.57 -17.27
CA GLY A 124 -3.73 -15.38 -16.43
C GLY A 124 -3.30 -14.08 -17.13
N PRO A 125 -2.09 -14.00 -17.73
CA PRO A 125 -1.67 -12.84 -18.54
C PRO A 125 -2.60 -12.52 -19.70
N ASP A 126 -3.06 -13.53 -20.46
CA ASP A 126 -4.01 -13.31 -21.57
C ASP A 126 -5.36 -12.81 -21.07
N ALA A 127 -5.82 -13.33 -19.93
CA ALA A 127 -7.04 -12.87 -19.29
C ALA A 127 -6.94 -11.40 -18.89
N MET A 128 -5.81 -10.97 -18.29
CA MET A 128 -5.59 -9.57 -17.93
C MET A 128 -5.53 -8.68 -19.17
N ALA A 129 -4.85 -9.11 -20.25
CA ALA A 129 -4.78 -8.36 -21.48
C ALA A 129 -6.18 -8.15 -22.09
N GLN A 130 -7.01 -9.20 -22.14
CA GLN A 130 -8.40 -9.12 -22.60
C GLN A 130 -9.26 -8.22 -21.69
N ALA A 131 -9.11 -8.31 -20.36
CA ALA A 131 -9.82 -7.44 -19.44
C ALA A 131 -9.46 -5.95 -19.66
N ASN A 132 -8.18 -5.64 -19.81
CA ASN A 132 -7.71 -4.28 -20.10
C ASN A 132 -8.29 -3.77 -21.42
N ALA A 133 -8.29 -4.57 -22.47
CA ALA A 133 -8.87 -4.21 -23.78
C ALA A 133 -10.39 -3.93 -23.65
N LEU A 134 -11.11 -4.75 -22.90
CA LEU A 134 -12.57 -4.60 -22.71
C LEU A 134 -12.91 -3.32 -21.91
N MET A 135 -12.04 -2.92 -20.98
CA MET A 135 -12.22 -1.69 -20.16
C MET A 135 -11.96 -0.40 -20.94
N THR A 136 -11.28 -0.42 -22.08
CA THR A 136 -11.02 0.78 -22.90
C THR A 136 -12.20 1.25 -23.73
N GLY A 137 -13.30 0.48 -23.76
CA GLY A 137 -14.48 0.74 -24.55
C GLY A 137 -15.50 1.70 -23.90
N SER A 138 -16.73 1.59 -24.37
CA SER A 138 -17.90 2.29 -23.78
C SER A 138 -18.23 1.75 -22.39
N THR A 139 -19.19 2.38 -21.71
CA THR A 139 -19.73 1.88 -20.45
C THR A 139 -20.11 0.39 -20.56
N PRO A 140 -19.55 -0.48 -19.70
CA PRO A 140 -19.77 -1.91 -19.79
C PRO A 140 -21.26 -2.30 -19.66
N THR A 141 -21.72 -3.13 -20.57
CA THR A 141 -23.04 -3.78 -20.49
C THR A 141 -23.04 -4.86 -19.39
N ALA A 142 -24.21 -5.43 -19.07
CA ALA A 142 -24.29 -6.55 -18.13
C ALA A 142 -23.47 -7.77 -18.61
N ALA A 143 -23.44 -8.03 -19.92
CA ALA A 143 -22.60 -9.10 -20.50
C ALA A 143 -21.10 -8.79 -20.36
N ASP A 144 -20.69 -7.54 -20.62
CA ASP A 144 -19.30 -7.10 -20.46
C ASP A 144 -18.85 -7.22 -19.00
N ARG A 145 -19.69 -6.84 -18.03
CA ARG A 145 -19.37 -6.96 -16.61
C ARG A 145 -19.17 -8.42 -16.19
N ARG A 146 -20.03 -9.35 -16.67
CA ARG A 146 -19.83 -10.78 -16.41
C ARG A 146 -18.54 -11.28 -17.07
N ARG A 147 -18.29 -10.87 -18.31
CA ARG A 147 -17.04 -11.21 -18.99
C ARG A 147 -15.81 -10.66 -18.27
N LEU A 148 -15.83 -9.40 -17.84
CA LEU A 148 -14.77 -8.80 -17.03
C LEU A 148 -14.57 -9.55 -15.71
N ALA A 149 -15.64 -9.91 -15.01
CA ALA A 149 -15.54 -10.69 -13.79
C ALA A 149 -14.86 -12.05 -14.03
N ALA A 150 -15.21 -12.75 -15.12
CA ALA A 150 -14.58 -14.01 -15.50
C ALA A 150 -13.08 -13.84 -15.81
N LEU A 151 -12.74 -12.81 -16.58
CA LEU A 151 -11.36 -12.48 -16.94
C LEU A 151 -10.53 -12.09 -15.72
N PHE A 152 -11.05 -11.27 -14.82
CA PHE A 152 -10.37 -10.92 -13.58
C PHE A 152 -10.16 -12.12 -12.65
N LEU A 153 -11.12 -13.04 -12.56
CA LEU A 153 -10.90 -14.29 -11.82
C LEU A 153 -9.73 -15.07 -12.42
N ALA A 154 -9.72 -15.27 -13.75
CA ALA A 154 -8.65 -15.99 -14.44
C ALA A 154 -7.28 -15.28 -14.30
N ALA A 155 -7.28 -13.95 -14.24
CA ALA A 155 -6.09 -13.16 -14.01
C ALA A 155 -5.61 -13.18 -12.53
N GLY A 156 -6.32 -13.82 -11.61
CA GLY A 156 -5.98 -13.81 -10.18
C GLY A 156 -6.33 -12.51 -9.46
N GLU A 157 -7.33 -11.79 -9.95
CA GLU A 157 -7.79 -10.48 -9.42
C GLU A 157 -9.23 -10.57 -8.85
N PRO A 158 -9.47 -11.37 -7.79
CA PRO A 158 -10.82 -11.69 -7.33
C PRO A 158 -11.60 -10.45 -6.84
N PHE A 159 -10.93 -9.43 -6.32
CA PHE A 159 -11.59 -8.21 -5.85
C PHE A 159 -12.00 -7.28 -6.99
N SER A 160 -11.24 -7.28 -8.10
CA SER A 160 -11.65 -6.65 -9.36
C SER A 160 -12.85 -7.37 -9.96
N ALA A 161 -12.85 -8.71 -9.93
CA ALA A 161 -13.98 -9.52 -10.35
C ALA A 161 -15.24 -9.23 -9.51
N ALA A 162 -15.10 -9.17 -8.19
CA ALA A 162 -16.18 -8.83 -7.27
C ALA A 162 -16.72 -7.41 -7.52
N THR A 163 -15.84 -6.45 -7.86
CA THR A 163 -16.26 -5.09 -8.22
C THR A 163 -17.17 -5.08 -9.44
N GLN A 164 -16.83 -5.81 -10.51
CA GLN A 164 -17.66 -5.92 -11.70
C GLN A 164 -18.98 -6.67 -11.42
N TRP A 165 -18.89 -7.73 -10.64
CA TRP A 165 -20.04 -8.55 -10.28
C TRP A 165 -21.06 -7.77 -9.45
N LEU A 166 -20.62 -6.99 -8.48
CA LEU A 166 -21.50 -6.23 -7.60
C LEU A 166 -22.12 -5.00 -8.27
N GLN A 167 -21.56 -4.53 -9.38
CA GLN A 167 -22.16 -3.48 -10.23
C GLN A 167 -23.26 -4.01 -11.16
N LEU A 168 -23.48 -5.32 -11.23
CA LEU A 168 -24.62 -5.90 -11.92
C LEU A 168 -25.88 -5.78 -11.07
N ASP A 169 -27.00 -5.53 -11.72
CA ASP A 169 -28.30 -5.75 -11.07
C ASP A 169 -28.39 -7.20 -10.56
N PRO A 170 -29.00 -7.44 -9.40
CA PRO A 170 -29.12 -8.80 -8.86
C PRO A 170 -29.69 -9.83 -9.85
N ALA A 171 -30.65 -9.44 -10.70
CA ALA A 171 -31.23 -10.29 -11.73
C ALA A 171 -30.26 -10.63 -12.87
N GLU A 172 -29.20 -9.83 -13.06
CA GLU A 172 -28.18 -10.02 -14.07
C GLU A 172 -26.93 -10.80 -13.55
N ARG A 173 -26.90 -11.18 -12.28
CA ARG A 173 -25.83 -11.99 -11.69
C ARG A 173 -26.01 -13.48 -12.04
N LEU A 174 -25.83 -13.78 -13.33
CA LEU A 174 -26.09 -15.08 -13.92
C LEU A 174 -24.78 -15.76 -14.34
N ALA A 175 -24.74 -17.08 -14.27
CA ALA A 175 -23.62 -17.90 -14.76
C ALA A 175 -23.69 -17.99 -16.30
N ARG A 176 -23.20 -16.98 -16.98
CA ARG A 176 -23.06 -16.88 -18.45
C ARG A 176 -21.94 -15.90 -18.82
N ASP A 177 -21.66 -15.70 -20.09
CA ASP A 177 -20.65 -14.79 -20.62
C ASP A 177 -19.24 -15.07 -20.05
N GLY A 178 -18.92 -16.34 -19.84
CA GLY A 178 -17.65 -16.80 -19.29
C GLY A 178 -17.66 -17.10 -17.79
N ILE A 179 -18.71 -16.73 -17.05
CA ILE A 179 -18.89 -17.12 -15.64
C ILE A 179 -19.59 -18.49 -15.59
N THR A 180 -18.95 -19.46 -14.95
CA THR A 180 -19.56 -20.76 -14.58
C THR A 180 -20.27 -20.66 -13.23
N GLU A 181 -21.11 -21.64 -12.83
CA GLU A 181 -21.74 -21.66 -11.51
C GLU A 181 -20.72 -21.68 -10.36
N THR A 182 -19.62 -22.40 -10.55
CA THR A 182 -18.51 -22.40 -9.58
C THR A 182 -17.90 -21.00 -9.43
N MET A 183 -17.61 -20.33 -10.55
CA MET A 183 -17.05 -18.97 -10.54
C MET A 183 -18.03 -17.97 -9.93
N LYS A 184 -19.33 -18.08 -10.22
CA LYS A 184 -20.40 -17.28 -9.62
C LYS A 184 -20.36 -17.38 -8.09
N THR A 185 -20.44 -18.60 -7.56
CA THR A 185 -20.38 -18.83 -6.10
C THR A 185 -19.12 -18.23 -5.47
N LYS A 186 -17.99 -18.35 -6.16
CA LYS A 186 -16.70 -17.83 -5.65
C LYS A 186 -16.62 -16.31 -5.70
N VAL A 187 -17.02 -15.66 -6.80
CA VAL A 187 -17.00 -14.21 -6.92
C VAL A 187 -17.95 -13.54 -5.90
N GLU A 188 -19.11 -14.14 -5.67
CA GLU A 188 -20.04 -13.69 -4.63
C GLU A 188 -19.38 -13.74 -3.24
N ARG A 189 -18.66 -14.82 -2.94
CA ARG A 189 -17.91 -14.95 -1.68
C ARG A 189 -16.82 -13.92 -1.54
N PHE A 190 -16.07 -13.59 -2.60
CA PHE A 190 -15.08 -12.51 -2.59
C PHE A 190 -15.72 -11.12 -2.46
N GLY A 191 -16.97 -10.98 -2.82
CA GLY A 191 -17.75 -9.74 -2.66
C GLY A 191 -18.36 -9.54 -1.27
N ILE A 192 -18.23 -10.50 -0.36
CA ILE A 192 -18.79 -10.48 0.99
C ILE A 192 -17.66 -10.61 2.00
N GLY A 193 -17.51 -9.62 2.88
CA GLY A 193 -16.48 -9.66 3.91
C GLY A 193 -16.48 -8.41 4.76
N ARG A 194 -15.82 -8.52 5.93
CA ARG A 194 -15.69 -7.42 6.89
C ARG A 194 -14.37 -6.67 6.70
N GLY A 195 -13.36 -7.31 6.08
CA GLY A 195 -12.06 -6.72 5.84
C GLY A 195 -12.14 -5.48 4.94
N GLU A 196 -11.19 -4.59 5.08
CA GLU A 196 -11.11 -3.30 4.38
C GLU A 196 -11.13 -3.43 2.86
N ILE A 197 -10.61 -4.52 2.31
CA ILE A 197 -10.61 -4.73 0.86
C ILE A 197 -12.05 -4.79 0.34
N VAL A 198 -12.91 -5.55 1.03
CA VAL A 198 -14.32 -5.72 0.63
C VAL A 198 -15.18 -4.58 1.13
N SER A 199 -15.13 -4.31 2.45
CA SER A 199 -16.04 -3.36 3.11
C SER A 199 -15.74 -1.90 2.79
N MET A 200 -14.53 -1.58 2.30
CA MET A 200 -14.15 -0.23 1.91
C MET A 200 -13.79 -0.14 0.44
N ALA A 201 -12.74 -0.84 -0.05
CA ALA A 201 -12.24 -0.64 -1.41
C ALA A 201 -13.23 -1.10 -2.49
N VAL A 202 -13.71 -2.34 -2.44
CA VAL A 202 -14.70 -2.86 -3.38
C VAL A 202 -16.01 -2.07 -3.26
N ALA A 203 -16.50 -1.86 -2.02
CA ALA A 203 -17.73 -1.11 -1.79
C ALA A 203 -17.66 0.33 -2.34
N LEU A 204 -16.52 1.01 -2.20
CA LEU A 204 -16.31 2.36 -2.75
C LEU A 204 -16.21 2.33 -4.27
N ALA A 205 -15.46 1.37 -4.83
CA ALA A 205 -15.32 1.20 -6.28
C ALA A 205 -16.70 0.98 -6.95
N VAL A 206 -17.56 0.15 -6.34
CA VAL A 206 -18.94 -0.08 -6.80
C VAL A 206 -19.76 1.22 -6.75
N ARG A 207 -19.69 1.97 -5.64
CA ARG A 207 -20.44 3.24 -5.47
C ARG A 207 -19.98 4.33 -6.47
N LEU A 208 -18.71 4.30 -6.88
CA LEU A 208 -18.13 5.26 -7.82
C LEU A 208 -18.17 4.77 -9.28
N GLY A 209 -18.63 3.55 -9.53
CA GLY A 209 -18.64 2.97 -10.88
C GLY A 209 -17.25 2.66 -11.42
N LEU A 210 -16.23 2.52 -10.55
CA LEU A 210 -14.85 2.24 -10.98
C LEU A 210 -14.73 0.83 -11.56
N PRO A 211 -13.89 0.64 -12.58
CA PRO A 211 -13.83 -0.64 -13.30
C PRO A 211 -13.16 -1.75 -12.48
N ARG A 212 -12.28 -1.43 -11.53
CA ARG A 212 -11.52 -2.41 -10.74
C ARG A 212 -10.92 -1.83 -9.47
N VAL A 213 -10.43 -2.73 -8.61
CA VAL A 213 -9.56 -2.44 -7.48
C VAL A 213 -8.19 -3.07 -7.74
N TYR A 214 -7.10 -2.35 -7.48
CA TYR A 214 -5.74 -2.81 -7.76
C TYR A 214 -5.10 -3.44 -6.51
N GLY A 215 -4.41 -4.57 -6.69
CA GLY A 215 -3.57 -5.16 -5.66
C GLY A 215 -2.20 -4.51 -5.64
N ALA A 216 -1.79 -3.94 -4.50
CA ALA A 216 -0.48 -3.36 -4.28
C ALA A 216 0.33 -4.07 -3.18
N GLY A 217 -0.26 -5.07 -2.49
CA GLY A 217 0.42 -5.86 -1.47
C GLY A 217 1.65 -6.57 -2.02
N ASP A 218 2.62 -6.86 -1.15
CA ASP A 218 3.86 -7.54 -1.55
C ASP A 218 4.26 -8.65 -0.59
N HIS A 219 4.57 -9.81 -1.13
CA HIS A 219 5.24 -10.93 -0.44
C HIS A 219 6.52 -11.38 -1.16
N LEU A 220 6.94 -10.70 -2.22
CA LEU A 220 8.22 -10.97 -2.87
C LEU A 220 9.39 -10.60 -1.94
N SER A 221 9.18 -9.65 -1.04
CA SER A 221 10.16 -9.22 -0.05
C SER A 221 10.35 -10.20 1.11
N ASP A 222 9.48 -11.17 1.28
CA ASP A 222 9.55 -12.16 2.37
C ASP A 222 10.80 -13.03 2.31
N VAL A 223 11.44 -13.13 1.14
CA VAL A 223 12.68 -13.87 0.94
C VAL A 223 13.86 -13.35 1.80
N VAL A 224 13.81 -12.09 2.23
CA VAL A 224 14.83 -11.50 3.10
C VAL A 224 14.43 -11.45 4.57
N LEU A 225 13.24 -11.95 4.93
CA LEU A 225 12.82 -12.05 6.32
C LEU A 225 13.78 -12.96 7.12
N PRO A 226 14.08 -12.62 8.38
CA PRO A 226 14.83 -13.52 9.24
C PRO A 226 14.00 -14.77 9.57
N ASP A 227 14.68 -15.85 9.99
CA ASP A 227 14.00 -16.98 10.58
C ASP A 227 13.14 -16.52 11.77
N ASN A 228 11.85 -16.87 11.75
CA ASN A 228 10.88 -16.38 12.73
C ASN A 228 11.18 -16.86 14.16
N ALA A 229 11.70 -18.09 14.33
CA ALA A 229 12.01 -18.63 15.66
C ALA A 229 13.23 -17.93 16.24
N ALA A 230 14.29 -17.76 15.45
CA ALA A 230 15.50 -17.04 15.83
C ALA A 230 15.21 -15.56 16.13
N PHE A 231 14.44 -14.88 15.28
CA PHE A 231 14.04 -13.49 15.49
C PHE A 231 13.21 -13.35 16.77
N GLY A 232 12.19 -14.19 16.97
CA GLY A 232 11.36 -14.17 18.17
C GLY A 232 12.15 -14.43 19.45
N ALA A 233 13.12 -15.36 19.42
CA ALA A 233 14.01 -15.60 20.55
C ALA A 233 14.88 -14.39 20.86
N ALA A 234 15.47 -13.75 19.84
CA ALA A 234 16.29 -12.55 20.00
C ALA A 234 15.49 -11.36 20.56
N VAL A 235 14.24 -11.14 20.11
CA VAL A 235 13.34 -10.12 20.67
C VAL A 235 13.07 -10.37 22.14
N ARG A 236 12.69 -11.61 22.52
CA ARG A 236 12.45 -11.97 23.94
C ARG A 236 13.69 -11.78 24.81
N ALA A 237 14.87 -11.94 24.26
CA ALA A 237 16.14 -11.72 24.97
C ALA A 237 16.56 -10.25 25.03
N SER A 238 15.78 -9.32 24.46
CA SER A 238 16.09 -7.90 24.36
C SER A 238 15.11 -7.05 25.17
N PRO A 239 15.32 -6.86 26.51
CA PRO A 239 14.41 -6.10 27.36
C PRO A 239 14.18 -4.67 26.87
N GLU A 240 15.20 -4.05 26.24
CA GLU A 240 15.11 -2.70 25.66
C GLU A 240 14.09 -2.62 24.52
N ILE A 241 13.98 -3.67 23.72
CA ILE A 241 12.97 -3.74 22.64
C ILE A 241 11.58 -3.95 23.24
N ILE A 242 11.45 -4.88 24.21
CA ILE A 242 10.20 -5.09 24.92
C ILE A 242 9.71 -3.79 25.57
N ALA A 243 10.59 -3.05 26.26
CA ALA A 243 10.22 -1.79 26.89
C ALA A 243 9.80 -0.70 25.87
N GLN A 244 10.37 -0.70 24.67
CA GLN A 244 9.93 0.22 23.62
C GLN A 244 8.56 -0.18 23.05
N LEU A 245 8.35 -1.47 22.81
CA LEU A 245 7.07 -1.99 22.36
C LEU A 245 5.97 -1.70 23.40
N ASP A 246 6.24 -1.91 24.68
CA ASP A 246 5.30 -1.64 25.78
C ASP A 246 4.93 -0.15 25.86
N LYS A 247 5.91 0.75 25.74
CA LYS A 247 5.64 2.20 25.69
C LYS A 247 4.79 2.61 24.50
N ALA A 248 4.98 1.95 23.39
CA ALA A 248 4.28 2.22 22.16
C ALA A 248 2.92 1.50 22.09
N THR A 249 2.70 0.44 22.89
CA THR A 249 1.46 -0.35 22.87
C THR A 249 0.16 0.47 22.98
N PRO A 250 0.07 1.55 23.75
CA PRO A 250 -1.11 2.42 23.71
C PRO A 250 -1.34 3.13 22.40
N SER A 251 -0.26 3.34 21.61
CA SER A 251 -0.27 3.99 20.30
C SER A 251 -0.20 3.00 19.15
N LEU A 252 0.44 1.84 19.44
CA LEU A 252 0.60 0.72 18.54
C LEU A 252 -0.56 -0.21 18.72
N LEU A 253 -1.38 -0.17 17.94
CA LEU A 253 -2.52 -0.83 17.64
C LEU A 253 -2.61 -2.24 17.51
N PHE A 254 -1.55 -2.92 17.78
CA PHE A 254 -1.47 -4.30 17.48
C PHE A 254 -2.48 -5.10 18.25
N PHE A 255 -3.41 -5.61 17.52
CA PHE A 255 -4.19 -6.82 17.78
C PHE A 255 -4.69 -6.96 19.24
N GLY A 256 -5.59 -6.06 19.65
CA GLY A 256 -6.27 -6.17 20.93
C GLY A 256 -6.26 -4.94 21.84
N SER A 257 -5.69 -3.83 21.42
CA SER A 257 -5.82 -2.58 22.16
C SER A 257 -7.28 -2.14 22.22
N LYS A 258 -7.87 -2.10 23.42
CA LYS A 258 -9.23 -1.57 23.64
C LYS A 258 -9.40 -0.13 23.12
N ALA A 259 -8.31 0.64 23.08
CA ALA A 259 -8.33 2.04 22.60
C ALA A 259 -8.71 2.15 21.11
N LEU A 260 -8.46 1.09 20.34
CA LEU A 260 -8.67 1.08 18.88
C LEU A 260 -9.59 -0.04 18.43
N ALA A 261 -10.29 -0.67 19.38
CA ALA A 261 -11.35 -1.60 19.07
C ALA A 261 -12.50 -0.87 18.36
N LEU A 262 -12.93 -1.44 17.25
CA LEU A 262 -14.15 -1.03 16.53
C LEU A 262 -15.35 -1.84 17.09
N ASP A 263 -15.69 -1.59 18.34
CA ASP A 263 -16.72 -2.31 19.09
C ASP A 263 -18.04 -1.54 19.17
N ALA A 264 -18.06 -0.30 18.68
CA ALA A 264 -19.26 0.54 18.59
C ALA A 264 -19.15 1.54 17.42
N PRO A 265 -20.26 2.03 16.83
CA PRO A 265 -20.24 2.93 15.67
C PRO A 265 -19.56 4.27 15.95
N ASP A 266 -19.68 4.82 17.15
CA ASP A 266 -19.02 6.07 17.55
C ASP A 266 -17.49 5.96 17.70
N ARG A 267 -16.96 4.75 17.73
CA ARG A 267 -15.52 4.47 17.79
C ARG A 267 -14.83 4.63 16.43
N VAL A 268 -15.55 4.51 15.33
CA VAL A 268 -14.96 4.48 13.98
C VAL A 268 -14.15 5.74 13.69
N MET A 269 -14.72 6.91 13.80
CA MET A 269 -14.03 8.16 13.49
C MET A 269 -12.82 8.43 14.41
N PRO A 270 -12.91 8.26 15.74
CA PRO A 270 -11.76 8.36 16.63
C PRO A 270 -10.63 7.40 16.27
N VAL A 271 -10.95 6.13 15.99
CA VAL A 271 -9.96 5.11 15.60
C VAL A 271 -9.26 5.50 14.31
N PHE A 272 -10.01 5.84 13.25
CA PHE A 272 -9.42 6.25 11.98
C PHE A 272 -8.56 7.52 12.10
N ARG A 273 -8.96 8.50 12.92
CA ARG A 273 -8.13 9.69 13.21
C ARG A 273 -6.82 9.32 13.90
N THR A 274 -6.89 8.45 14.89
CA THR A 274 -5.67 7.99 15.60
C THR A 274 -4.71 7.28 14.65
N LEU A 275 -5.20 6.29 13.88
CA LEU A 275 -4.42 5.50 12.95
C LEU A 275 -3.73 6.34 11.88
N ASN A 276 -4.38 7.40 11.45
CA ASN A 276 -3.91 8.25 10.37
C ASN A 276 -3.19 9.51 10.86
N SER A 277 -2.98 9.64 12.17
CA SER A 277 -2.24 10.79 12.72
C SER A 277 -0.72 10.67 12.48
N PRO A 278 -0.02 11.79 12.25
CA PRO A 278 1.44 11.78 12.17
C PRO A 278 2.12 11.24 13.45
N ALA A 279 1.49 11.46 14.61
CA ALA A 279 1.99 10.97 15.90
C ALA A 279 1.99 9.43 15.95
N PHE A 280 0.92 8.80 15.45
CA PHE A 280 0.84 7.35 15.33
C PHE A 280 1.94 6.82 14.40
N GLY A 281 2.05 7.32 13.17
CA GLY A 281 3.05 6.85 12.21
C GLY A 281 4.49 6.98 12.73
N LYS A 282 4.81 8.07 13.47
CA LYS A 282 6.11 8.25 14.09
C LYS A 282 6.37 7.23 15.21
N ALA A 283 5.40 7.03 16.09
CA ALA A 283 5.53 6.10 17.22
C ALA A 283 5.65 4.65 16.72
N ASP A 284 4.84 4.28 15.73
CA ASP A 284 4.87 2.97 15.10
C ASP A 284 6.21 2.69 14.42
N ALA A 285 6.67 3.59 13.55
CA ALA A 285 7.95 3.47 12.86
C ALA A 285 9.11 3.32 13.85
N GLN A 286 9.14 4.13 14.93
CA GLN A 286 10.18 4.05 15.95
C GLN A 286 10.15 2.72 16.69
N ALA A 287 8.99 2.27 17.14
CA ALA A 287 8.90 1.12 18.02
C ALA A 287 9.04 -0.21 17.29
N GLN A 288 8.40 -0.37 16.12
CA GLN A 288 8.35 -1.64 15.42
C GLN A 288 9.49 -1.86 14.43
N TRP A 289 10.08 -0.78 13.89
CA TRP A 289 11.03 -0.89 12.80
C TRP A 289 12.40 -0.32 13.15
N LEU A 290 12.50 0.97 13.45
CA LEU A 290 13.80 1.61 13.69
C LEU A 290 14.52 1.06 14.94
N SER A 291 13.79 0.75 16.00
CA SER A 291 14.35 0.14 17.21
C SER A 291 14.99 -1.23 16.96
N LEU A 292 14.41 -2.01 16.03
CA LEU A 292 14.93 -3.34 15.73
C LEU A 292 16.32 -3.31 15.11
N GLN A 293 16.60 -2.37 14.23
CA GLN A 293 17.94 -2.25 13.63
C GLN A 293 18.94 -1.54 14.54
N GLN A 294 18.47 -0.83 15.56
CA GLN A 294 19.31 -0.15 16.56
C GLN A 294 19.72 -1.04 17.72
N SER A 295 19.10 -2.22 17.89
CA SER A 295 19.42 -3.15 18.97
C SER A 295 20.69 -3.97 18.65
N PRO A 296 21.75 -3.87 19.48
CA PRO A 296 22.94 -4.71 19.31
C PRO A 296 22.64 -6.20 19.44
N LYS A 297 21.65 -6.57 20.26
CA LYS A 297 21.27 -7.97 20.51
C LYS A 297 20.56 -8.60 19.31
N LEU A 298 19.77 -7.83 18.58
CA LEU A 298 19.13 -8.30 17.35
C LEU A 298 20.10 -8.40 16.18
N GLY A 299 21.12 -7.54 16.11
CA GLY A 299 22.17 -7.58 15.10
C GLY A 299 21.65 -7.70 13.66
N ALA A 300 22.03 -8.78 12.98
CA ALA A 300 21.63 -9.04 11.60
C ALA A 300 20.11 -9.31 11.47
N LEU A 301 19.50 -9.99 12.45
CA LEU A 301 18.06 -10.31 12.41
C LEU A 301 17.19 -9.06 12.42
N GLY A 302 17.54 -8.05 13.22
CA GLY A 302 16.84 -6.77 13.23
C GLY A 302 16.94 -6.04 11.89
N ARG A 303 18.14 -6.00 11.30
CA ARG A 303 18.35 -5.39 9.96
C ARG A 303 17.58 -6.12 8.86
N GLN A 304 17.58 -7.45 8.87
CA GLN A 304 16.82 -8.25 7.89
C GLN A 304 15.33 -7.97 7.98
N ARG A 305 14.77 -7.90 9.22
CA ARG A 305 13.36 -7.60 9.43
C ARG A 305 12.98 -6.23 8.87
N VAL A 306 13.81 -5.21 9.12
CA VAL A 306 13.58 -3.84 8.61
C VAL A 306 13.78 -3.77 7.09
N ALA A 307 14.81 -4.43 6.55
CA ALA A 307 15.03 -4.45 5.10
C ALA A 307 13.87 -5.10 4.31
N ALA A 308 13.29 -6.19 4.83
CA ALA A 308 12.10 -6.79 4.26
C ALA A 308 10.92 -5.81 4.26
N TRP A 309 10.70 -5.12 5.39
CA TRP A 309 9.64 -4.12 5.53
C TRP A 309 9.81 -2.93 4.57
N GLU A 310 11.01 -2.38 4.48
CA GLU A 310 11.30 -1.28 3.55
C GLU A 310 11.11 -1.70 2.10
N ALA A 311 11.60 -2.89 1.72
CA ALA A 311 11.43 -3.43 0.38
C ALA A 311 9.95 -3.64 0.03
N GLN A 312 9.14 -4.15 0.96
CA GLN A 312 7.70 -4.29 0.80
C GLN A 312 7.03 -2.94 0.54
N ASN A 313 7.30 -1.94 1.37
CA ASN A 313 6.72 -0.61 1.22
C ASN A 313 7.16 0.10 -0.07
N LEU A 314 8.43 -0.09 -0.51
CA LEU A 314 8.91 0.43 -1.79
C LEU A 314 8.18 -0.22 -2.97
N ARG A 315 7.93 -1.54 -2.94
CA ARG A 315 7.16 -2.22 -3.98
C ARG A 315 5.72 -1.72 -4.03
N MET A 316 5.08 -1.55 -2.88
CA MET A 316 3.74 -0.97 -2.80
C MET A 316 3.72 0.45 -3.38
N ALA A 317 4.70 1.28 -3.07
CA ALA A 317 4.82 2.63 -3.65
C ALA A 317 5.07 2.58 -5.18
N THR A 318 5.83 1.58 -5.67
CA THR A 318 6.03 1.34 -7.12
C THR A 318 4.70 1.04 -7.81
N VAL A 319 3.88 0.14 -7.26
CA VAL A 319 2.55 -0.17 -7.83
C VAL A 319 1.66 1.07 -7.86
N VAL A 320 1.67 1.90 -6.79
CA VAL A 320 0.94 3.17 -6.81
C VAL A 320 1.41 4.05 -7.97
N ARG A 321 2.73 4.14 -8.20
CA ARG A 321 3.30 4.93 -9.29
C ARG A 321 2.89 4.41 -10.67
N GLU A 322 2.92 3.10 -10.86
CA GLU A 322 2.54 2.44 -12.11
C GLU A 322 1.06 2.66 -12.44
N VAL A 323 0.18 2.43 -11.45
CA VAL A 323 -1.29 2.61 -11.61
C VAL A 323 -1.67 4.07 -11.85
N THR A 324 -0.91 5.02 -11.30
CA THR A 324 -1.19 6.46 -11.48
C THR A 324 -0.56 7.05 -12.73
N ALA A 325 0.39 6.40 -13.36
CA ALA A 325 1.07 6.92 -14.55
C ALA A 325 0.13 7.31 -15.72
N PRO A 326 -0.93 6.51 -16.04
CA PRO A 326 -1.85 6.84 -17.11
C PRO A 326 -2.94 7.88 -16.75
N ILE A 327 -2.99 8.36 -15.51
CA ILE A 327 -4.00 9.31 -15.02
C ILE A 327 -3.35 10.61 -14.49
N PRO A 328 -2.63 11.38 -15.32
CA PRO A 328 -2.02 12.62 -14.88
C PRO A 328 -3.11 13.56 -14.31
N SER A 329 -2.79 14.24 -13.18
CA SER A 329 -3.73 15.07 -12.42
C SER A 329 -4.89 14.31 -11.77
N GLY A 330 -4.92 12.99 -11.84
CA GLY A 330 -5.95 12.15 -11.24
C GLY A 330 -5.80 12.01 -9.71
N LYS A 331 -6.73 11.25 -9.13
CA LYS A 331 -6.79 10.96 -7.70
C LYS A 331 -6.69 9.47 -7.45
N ALA A 332 -5.77 9.07 -6.60
CA ALA A 332 -5.63 7.67 -6.17
C ALA A 332 -5.89 7.54 -4.67
N LEU A 333 -6.51 6.44 -4.29
CA LEU A 333 -6.69 6.03 -2.90
C LEU A 333 -5.99 4.68 -2.70
N LEU A 334 -5.01 4.64 -1.78
CA LEU A 334 -4.42 3.39 -1.31
C LEU A 334 -4.94 3.10 0.10
N ILE A 335 -5.57 1.94 0.32
CA ILE A 335 -6.03 1.46 1.63
C ILE A 335 -5.10 0.34 2.09
N VAL A 336 -4.41 0.57 3.21
CA VAL A 336 -3.37 -0.34 3.74
C VAL A 336 -3.41 -0.42 5.26
N GLY A 337 -2.77 -1.42 5.85
CA GLY A 337 -2.48 -1.43 7.28
C GLY A 337 -1.75 -0.14 7.70
N ALA A 338 -2.17 0.45 8.82
CA ALA A 338 -1.70 1.78 9.24
C ALA A 338 -0.19 1.89 9.41
N ALA A 339 0.49 0.78 9.69
CA ALA A 339 1.94 0.71 9.82
C ALA A 339 2.69 1.04 8.50
N HIS A 340 2.10 0.71 7.36
CA HIS A 340 2.66 0.99 6.03
C HIS A 340 2.62 2.47 5.66
N LYS A 341 1.60 3.19 6.14
CA LYS A 341 1.28 4.55 5.70
C LYS A 341 2.48 5.51 5.74
N ALA A 342 3.18 5.59 6.88
CA ALA A 342 4.27 6.55 7.05
C ALA A 342 5.42 6.32 6.06
N PHE A 343 5.76 5.05 5.80
CA PHE A 343 6.81 4.65 4.86
C PHE A 343 6.38 4.93 3.42
N ILE A 344 5.20 4.48 3.02
CA ILE A 344 4.70 4.67 1.65
C ILE A 344 4.58 6.16 1.32
N GLU A 345 4.00 6.96 2.22
CA GLU A 345 3.93 8.42 2.01
C GLU A 345 5.30 9.07 1.86
N ALA A 346 6.31 8.62 2.65
CA ALA A 346 7.67 9.14 2.53
C ALA A 346 8.26 8.85 1.15
N TYR A 347 8.10 7.62 0.63
CA TYR A 347 8.59 7.23 -0.68
C TYR A 347 7.86 7.96 -1.82
N LEU A 348 6.54 8.07 -1.74
CA LEU A 348 5.73 8.78 -2.74
C LEU A 348 6.05 10.28 -2.78
N ARG A 349 6.37 10.92 -1.64
CA ARG A 349 6.79 12.33 -1.60
C ARG A 349 8.07 12.61 -2.38
N MET A 350 8.92 11.62 -2.59
CA MET A 350 10.12 11.75 -3.42
C MET A 350 9.81 11.79 -4.92
N MET A 351 8.62 11.38 -5.34
CA MET A 351 8.24 11.34 -6.76
C MET A 351 7.86 12.72 -7.27
N THR A 352 8.28 13.04 -8.50
CA THR A 352 8.19 14.38 -9.09
C THR A 352 6.75 14.88 -9.25
N ASP A 353 5.86 14.01 -9.66
CA ASP A 353 4.48 14.35 -10.09
C ASP A 353 3.40 13.75 -9.18
N ILE A 354 3.75 13.40 -7.93
CA ILE A 354 2.81 12.92 -6.91
C ILE A 354 2.72 13.92 -5.76
N THR A 355 1.49 14.21 -5.34
CA THR A 355 1.18 14.98 -4.14
C THR A 355 0.37 14.14 -3.17
N ILE A 356 0.81 14.10 -1.90
CA ILE A 356 0.11 13.36 -0.85
C ILE A 356 -1.03 14.19 -0.27
N VAL A 357 -2.23 13.61 -0.30
CA VAL A 357 -3.43 14.20 0.30
C VAL A 357 -3.52 13.85 1.78
N SER A 358 -3.81 14.85 2.60
CA SER A 358 -3.91 14.68 4.06
C SER A 358 -5.16 13.91 4.47
N VAL A 359 -4.97 12.68 4.97
CA VAL A 359 -6.08 11.90 5.57
C VAL A 359 -6.66 12.58 6.81
N PRO A 360 -5.88 13.14 7.77
CA PRO A 360 -6.47 13.90 8.87
C PRO A 360 -7.39 15.02 8.40
N ALA A 361 -6.98 15.82 7.41
CA ALA A 361 -7.82 16.90 6.88
C ALA A 361 -9.12 16.36 6.23
N MET A 362 -9.03 15.23 5.52
CA MET A 362 -10.19 14.55 4.95
C MET A 362 -11.14 14.04 6.04
N LEU A 363 -10.62 13.41 7.11
CA LEU A 363 -11.43 12.89 8.22
C LEU A 363 -12.11 14.01 9.03
N ASP A 364 -11.51 15.21 9.07
CA ASP A 364 -12.08 16.38 9.78
C ASP A 364 -13.02 17.21 8.90
N SER A 365 -13.05 16.95 7.60
CA SER A 365 -13.98 17.61 6.70
C SER A 365 -15.45 17.28 7.04
N ARG A 366 -16.36 18.19 6.69
CA ARG A 366 -17.80 18.01 6.81
C ARG A 366 -18.43 18.04 5.43
N PRO A 367 -18.38 16.93 4.70
CA PRO A 367 -18.94 16.91 3.36
C PRO A 367 -20.48 17.08 3.43
N THR A 368 -21.01 17.87 2.51
CA THR A 368 -22.46 17.98 2.31
C THR A 368 -23.00 16.66 1.76
N GLY A 369 -24.07 16.14 2.36
CA GLY A 369 -24.69 14.89 1.92
C GLY A 369 -24.10 13.61 2.57
N CYS A 370 -23.36 13.77 3.66
CA CYS A 370 -23.03 12.67 4.58
C CYS A 370 -23.98 12.72 5.81
#